data_d739d6f716f2b01005173ee6ff849714
#
_entry.id   d739d6f716f2b01005173ee6ff849714
#
_cell.length_a   1.000
_cell.length_b   1.000
_cell.length_c   1.000
_cell.angle_alpha   90.00
_cell.angle_beta   90.00
_cell.angle_gamma   90.00
#
_symmetry.space_group_name_H-M   'P 1'
#
loop_
_entity.id
_entity.type
_entity.pdbx_description
1 polymer ?
#
loop_
_entity_poly.entity_id
_entity_poly.type
_entity_poly.pdbx_seq_one_letter_code
_entity_poly.pdbx_strand_id
1 'polypeptide(L)'
;VISSGQVALLAANFSRARQRPPSEEEMQRLIDAYLHDEVYYREALALGLDRDDSVIRRRMRQKLSFILEDTAALLDPDDEELTIYMGAHAEQFRIQSAVSFRQVYLSTDTRSDVNADAKQILSRLRAGENPLSLGDRIMLKDTYILASRDDIKRRFGEGFAQQLLTLAPGDWIGPLKSGFGGHLVLITEIRPGRMPPLSEVKEKVKSEWLHSRTAELKQDTFRKLLENYEVVIQESKEFSDAASSNLVPISYANADVPPEKEPR
;
A
#
# COMPACT_ATOMS: atom_id res chain seq x y z
N VAL A 1 33.08 14.65 -28.33
CA VAL A 1 34.20 13.89 -27.73
C VAL A 1 33.60 12.86 -26.78
N ILE A 2 33.95 11.59 -26.95
CA ILE A 2 33.64 10.56 -25.94
C ILE A 2 34.80 10.56 -24.95
N SER A 3 34.49 10.74 -23.68
CA SER A 3 35.50 10.76 -22.61
C SER A 3 35.98 9.34 -22.27
N SER A 4 37.19 9.22 -21.75
CA SER A 4 37.73 7.95 -21.23
C SER A 4 36.81 7.36 -20.12
N GLY A 5 36.19 8.20 -19.31
CA GLY A 5 35.19 7.77 -18.31
C GLY A 5 33.96 7.12 -18.93
N GLN A 6 33.48 7.64 -20.06
CA GLN A 6 32.36 7.03 -20.80
C GLN A 6 32.73 5.68 -21.36
N VAL A 7 33.94 5.53 -21.94
CA VAL A 7 34.46 4.26 -22.44
C VAL A 7 34.57 3.24 -21.29
N ALA A 8 35.09 3.65 -20.14
CA ALA A 8 35.19 2.80 -18.96
C ALA A 8 33.79 2.35 -18.45
N LEU A 9 32.80 3.23 -18.48
CA LEU A 9 31.44 2.90 -18.10
C LEU A 9 30.80 1.85 -19.03
N LEU A 10 31.01 1.96 -20.34
CA LEU A 10 30.55 0.97 -21.32
C LEU A 10 31.17 -0.40 -21.03
N ALA A 11 32.49 -0.45 -20.80
CA ALA A 11 33.20 -1.69 -20.44
C ALA A 11 32.69 -2.28 -19.12
N ALA A 12 32.46 -1.46 -18.10
CA ALA A 12 31.96 -1.91 -16.81
C ALA A 12 30.54 -2.48 -16.89
N ASN A 13 29.63 -1.84 -17.65
CA ASN A 13 28.28 -2.32 -17.87
C ASN A 13 28.25 -3.66 -18.61
N PHE A 14 29.08 -3.81 -19.65
CA PHE A 14 29.24 -5.08 -20.36
C PHE A 14 29.76 -6.17 -19.44
N SER A 15 30.81 -5.87 -18.65
CA SER A 15 31.41 -6.83 -17.73
C SER A 15 30.42 -7.30 -16.65
N ARG A 16 29.57 -6.40 -16.16
CA ARG A 16 28.50 -6.74 -15.19
C ARG A 16 27.47 -7.69 -15.78
N ALA A 17 27.08 -7.45 -17.04
CA ALA A 17 26.09 -8.28 -17.72
C ALA A 17 26.64 -9.63 -18.20
N ARG A 18 27.90 -9.68 -18.64
CA ARG A 18 28.51 -10.85 -19.24
C ARG A 18 29.48 -11.59 -18.34
N GLN A 19 29.77 -11.06 -17.12
CA GLN A 19 30.70 -11.61 -16.12
C GLN A 19 32.14 -11.78 -16.67
N ARG A 20 32.51 -10.98 -17.68
CA ARG A 20 33.86 -10.88 -18.26
C ARG A 20 34.05 -9.52 -18.93
N PRO A 21 35.29 -9.06 -19.11
CA PRO A 21 35.57 -7.84 -19.87
C PRO A 21 35.20 -8.01 -21.36
N PRO A 22 34.87 -6.92 -22.07
CA PRO A 22 34.65 -6.95 -23.51
C PRO A 22 35.97 -7.21 -24.26
N SER A 23 35.89 -7.92 -25.38
CA SER A 23 37.00 -7.97 -26.33
C SER A 23 37.16 -6.62 -27.05
N GLU A 24 38.27 -6.46 -27.81
CA GLU A 24 38.51 -5.24 -28.58
C GLU A 24 37.38 -4.97 -29.61
N GLU A 25 36.96 -6.01 -30.33
CA GLU A 25 35.84 -5.91 -31.27
C GLU A 25 34.49 -5.62 -30.57
N GLU A 26 34.24 -6.21 -29.40
CA GLU A 26 33.05 -5.94 -28.60
C GLU A 26 33.08 -4.50 -28.09
N MET A 27 34.25 -4.02 -27.67
CA MET A 27 34.41 -2.64 -27.22
C MET A 27 34.15 -1.65 -28.35
N GLN A 28 34.66 -1.91 -29.55
CA GLN A 28 34.37 -1.06 -30.70
C GLN A 28 32.86 -1.00 -30.99
N ARG A 29 32.18 -2.15 -31.01
CA ARG A 29 30.73 -2.19 -31.20
C ARG A 29 29.96 -1.41 -30.14
N LEU A 30 30.39 -1.44 -28.87
CA LEU A 30 29.78 -0.66 -27.79
C LEU A 30 29.96 0.84 -27.99
N ILE A 31 31.16 1.25 -28.48
CA ILE A 31 31.43 2.66 -28.80
C ILE A 31 30.58 3.12 -29.98
N ASP A 32 30.50 2.32 -31.04
CA ASP A 32 29.70 2.66 -32.23
C ASP A 32 28.20 2.77 -31.89
N ALA A 33 27.68 1.84 -31.09
CA ALA A 33 26.28 1.92 -30.59
C ALA A 33 26.06 3.17 -29.74
N TYR A 34 26.98 3.49 -28.84
CA TYR A 34 26.89 4.69 -28.03
C TYR A 34 26.94 5.97 -28.88
N LEU A 35 27.79 6.02 -29.89
CA LEU A 35 27.88 7.15 -30.83
C LEU A 35 26.55 7.36 -31.57
N HIS A 36 26.00 6.26 -32.08
CA HIS A 36 24.71 6.31 -32.76
C HIS A 36 23.61 6.88 -31.84
N ASP A 37 23.49 6.36 -30.64
CA ASP A 37 22.50 6.83 -29.67
C ASP A 37 22.71 8.31 -29.30
N GLU A 38 23.97 8.73 -29.09
CA GLU A 38 24.29 10.11 -28.71
C GLU A 38 24.02 11.10 -29.82
N VAL A 39 24.29 10.74 -31.09
CA VAL A 39 24.00 11.60 -32.25
C VAL A 39 22.47 11.78 -32.39
N TYR A 40 21.72 10.69 -32.38
CA TYR A 40 20.26 10.78 -32.46
C TYR A 40 19.66 11.56 -31.29
N TYR A 41 20.17 11.38 -30.08
CA TYR A 41 19.72 12.13 -28.91
C TYR A 41 19.91 13.64 -29.09
N ARG A 42 21.11 14.05 -29.55
CA ARG A 42 21.38 15.48 -29.78
C ARG A 42 20.54 16.08 -30.89
N GLU A 43 20.37 15.38 -31.99
CA GLU A 43 19.52 15.82 -33.09
C GLU A 43 18.06 15.90 -32.67
N ALA A 44 17.57 14.92 -31.90
CA ALA A 44 16.22 14.93 -31.35
C ALA A 44 15.96 16.16 -30.46
N LEU A 45 16.94 16.51 -29.59
CA LEU A 45 16.85 17.72 -28.77
C LEU A 45 16.89 19.00 -29.63
N ALA A 46 17.74 19.04 -30.66
CA ALA A 46 17.81 20.19 -31.58
C ALA A 46 16.51 20.39 -32.36
N LEU A 47 15.82 19.31 -32.71
CA LEU A 47 14.49 19.33 -33.33
C LEU A 47 13.35 19.60 -32.34
N GLY A 48 13.64 19.65 -31.04
CA GLY A 48 12.63 19.90 -30.00
C GLY A 48 11.67 18.74 -29.78
N LEU A 49 12.06 17.49 -30.11
CA LEU A 49 11.21 16.30 -29.94
C LEU A 49 10.94 15.94 -28.47
N ASP A 50 11.66 16.56 -27.53
CA ASP A 50 11.42 16.47 -26.09
C ASP A 50 10.30 17.38 -25.61
N ARG A 51 9.93 18.39 -26.43
CA ARG A 51 8.93 19.38 -26.06
C ARG A 51 7.53 18.79 -26.16
N ASP A 52 6.72 19.04 -25.13
CA ASP A 52 5.33 18.59 -25.01
C ASP A 52 5.10 17.06 -25.11
N ASP A 53 6.18 16.27 -25.07
CA ASP A 53 6.10 14.83 -25.01
C ASP A 53 5.85 14.35 -23.58
N SER A 54 4.67 13.73 -23.36
CA SER A 54 4.25 13.23 -22.06
C SER A 54 5.09 12.04 -21.58
N VAL A 55 5.69 11.25 -22.49
CA VAL A 55 6.53 10.08 -22.16
C VAL A 55 7.88 10.56 -21.66
N ILE A 56 8.48 11.54 -22.35
CA ILE A 56 9.75 12.13 -21.93
C ILE A 56 9.57 12.86 -20.60
N ARG A 57 8.53 13.68 -20.43
CA ARG A 57 8.21 14.36 -19.16
C ARG A 57 8.05 13.35 -18.02
N ARG A 58 7.31 12.27 -18.23
CA ARG A 58 7.13 11.21 -17.23
C ARG A 58 8.46 10.55 -16.88
N ARG A 59 9.31 10.27 -17.88
CA ARG A 59 10.62 9.65 -17.67
C ARG A 59 11.57 10.54 -16.87
N MET A 60 11.60 11.83 -17.18
CA MET A 60 12.41 12.81 -16.45
C MET A 60 11.95 12.96 -15.00
N ARG A 61 10.63 13.04 -14.78
CA ARG A 61 10.06 13.04 -13.41
C ARG A 61 10.41 11.77 -12.64
N GLN A 62 10.36 10.59 -13.28
CA GLN A 62 10.78 9.33 -12.65
C GLN A 62 12.25 9.36 -12.24
N LYS A 63 13.15 9.81 -13.13
CA LYS A 63 14.57 9.92 -12.81
C LYS A 63 14.83 10.83 -11.62
N LEU A 64 14.17 11.99 -11.57
CA LEU A 64 14.28 12.91 -10.44
C LEU A 64 13.73 12.27 -9.15
N SER A 65 12.58 11.56 -9.24
CA SER A 65 12.00 10.84 -8.10
C SER A 65 12.96 9.78 -7.53
N PHE A 66 13.66 9.04 -8.38
CA PHE A 66 14.66 8.05 -7.94
C PHE A 66 15.84 8.69 -7.19
N ILE A 67 16.35 9.83 -7.65
CA ILE A 67 17.41 10.55 -6.94
C ILE A 67 16.95 10.93 -5.52
N LEU A 68 15.71 11.36 -5.36
CA LEU A 68 15.14 11.69 -4.04
C LEU A 68 14.93 10.44 -3.18
N GLU A 69 14.52 9.32 -3.77
CA GLU A 69 14.38 8.03 -3.09
C GLU A 69 15.73 7.50 -2.60
N ASP A 70 16.76 7.55 -3.43
CA ASP A 70 18.12 7.15 -3.05
C ASP A 70 18.65 8.00 -1.88
N THR A 71 18.34 9.31 -1.87
CA THR A 71 18.69 10.20 -0.75
C THR A 71 17.95 9.80 0.52
N ALA A 72 16.67 9.47 0.42
CA ALA A 72 15.88 9.01 1.58
C ALA A 72 16.34 7.64 2.10
N ALA A 73 16.82 6.76 1.21
CA ALA A 73 17.32 5.43 1.60
C ALA A 73 18.61 5.49 2.44
N LEU A 74 19.32 6.62 2.44
CA LEU A 74 20.48 6.84 3.32
C LEU A 74 20.09 7.21 4.75
N LEU A 75 18.82 7.47 5.02
CA LEU A 75 18.33 7.75 6.35
C LEU A 75 18.31 6.46 7.18
N ASP A 76 18.87 6.52 8.36
CA ASP A 76 18.90 5.40 9.31
C ASP A 76 18.32 5.87 10.65
N PRO A 77 16.98 5.75 10.83
CA PRO A 77 16.33 6.21 12.06
C PRO A 77 16.77 5.39 13.26
N ASP A 78 16.95 6.06 14.38
CA ASP A 78 17.23 5.41 15.65
C ASP A 78 15.95 4.87 16.32
N ASP A 79 16.11 4.15 17.44
CA ASP A 79 15.00 3.53 18.14
C ASP A 79 14.03 4.55 18.78
N GLU A 80 14.51 5.75 19.09
CA GLU A 80 13.68 6.83 19.63
C GLU A 80 12.77 7.40 18.53
N GLU A 81 13.31 7.69 17.35
CA GLU A 81 12.55 8.16 16.19
C GLU A 81 11.50 7.13 15.77
N LEU A 82 11.87 5.84 15.73
CA LEU A 82 10.95 4.75 15.42
C LEU A 82 9.84 4.60 16.47
N THR A 83 10.16 4.80 17.75
CA THR A 83 9.17 4.74 18.84
C THR A 83 8.18 5.89 18.76
N ILE A 84 8.65 7.10 18.47
CA ILE A 84 7.80 8.28 18.25
C ILE A 84 6.86 8.04 17.06
N TYR A 85 7.41 7.58 15.94
CA TYR A 85 6.63 7.29 14.74
C TYR A 85 5.57 6.22 14.98
N MET A 86 5.96 5.13 15.64
CA MET A 86 5.07 4.04 16.00
C MET A 86 3.93 4.52 16.92
N GLY A 87 4.22 5.43 17.86
CA GLY A 87 3.22 6.02 18.74
C GLY A 87 2.23 6.90 17.99
N ALA A 88 2.72 7.74 17.06
CA ALA A 88 1.88 8.60 16.23
C ALA A 88 0.97 7.80 15.27
N HIS A 89 1.37 6.58 14.89
CA HIS A 89 0.65 5.70 13.96
C HIS A 89 0.22 4.39 14.62
N ALA A 90 -0.15 4.43 15.90
CA ALA A 90 -0.40 3.25 16.73
C ALA A 90 -1.37 2.22 16.12
N GLU A 91 -2.43 2.68 15.44
CA GLU A 91 -3.41 1.78 14.82
C GLU A 91 -2.84 0.93 13.67
N GLN A 92 -1.79 1.40 12.97
CA GLN A 92 -1.14 0.66 11.89
C GLN A 92 -0.28 -0.50 12.42
N PHE A 93 0.21 -0.37 13.67
CA PHE A 93 1.11 -1.35 14.28
C PHE A 93 0.43 -2.22 15.33
N ARG A 94 -0.80 -1.90 15.70
CA ARG A 94 -1.58 -2.68 16.63
C ARG A 94 -1.83 -4.09 16.10
N ILE A 95 -1.48 -5.09 16.88
CA ILE A 95 -1.89 -6.47 16.63
C ILE A 95 -3.39 -6.57 16.97
N GLN A 96 -4.19 -6.88 15.97
CA GLN A 96 -5.63 -7.00 16.14
C GLN A 96 -5.99 -8.21 17.00
N SER A 97 -7.14 -8.13 17.69
CA SER A 97 -7.69 -9.29 18.37
C SER A 97 -8.01 -10.41 17.37
N ALA A 98 -7.78 -11.64 17.79
CA ALA A 98 -8.08 -12.82 16.99
C ALA A 98 -8.88 -13.82 17.82
N VAL A 99 -9.77 -14.55 17.18
CA VAL A 99 -10.61 -15.55 17.85
C VAL A 99 -10.55 -16.88 17.10
N SER A 100 -10.40 -17.97 17.87
CA SER A 100 -10.57 -19.32 17.36
C SER A 100 -11.97 -19.80 17.76
N PHE A 101 -12.72 -20.31 16.78
CA PHE A 101 -14.07 -20.78 17.04
C PHE A 101 -14.44 -21.96 16.13
N ARG A 102 -15.41 -22.74 16.61
CA ARG A 102 -16.12 -23.72 15.80
C ARG A 102 -17.54 -23.23 15.53
N GLN A 103 -18.12 -23.67 14.42
CA GLN A 103 -19.48 -23.31 14.08
C GLN A 103 -20.29 -24.51 13.59
N VAL A 104 -21.61 -24.46 13.83
CA VAL A 104 -22.62 -25.34 13.23
C VAL A 104 -23.62 -24.46 12.51
N TYR A 105 -23.76 -24.66 11.22
CA TYR A 105 -24.63 -23.86 10.37
C TYR A 105 -26.06 -24.41 10.36
N LEU A 106 -27.04 -23.51 10.36
CA LEU A 106 -28.47 -23.76 10.28
C LEU A 106 -29.07 -22.96 9.12
N SER A 107 -29.51 -23.66 8.09
CA SER A 107 -30.03 -23.05 6.87
C SER A 107 -31.45 -22.50 7.09
N THR A 108 -31.66 -21.25 6.70
CA THR A 108 -33.01 -20.66 6.66
C THR A 108 -33.88 -21.17 5.54
N ASP A 109 -33.26 -21.80 4.51
CA ASP A 109 -33.99 -22.29 3.36
C ASP A 109 -34.57 -23.72 3.57
N THR A 110 -33.92 -24.49 4.43
CA THR A 110 -34.29 -25.90 4.70
C THR A 110 -35.03 -26.11 6.00
N ARG A 111 -34.94 -25.12 6.95
CA ARG A 111 -35.56 -25.19 8.27
C ARG A 111 -36.72 -24.23 8.39
N SER A 112 -37.85 -24.74 8.88
CA SER A 112 -39.05 -23.92 9.11
C SER A 112 -38.92 -22.97 10.31
N ASP A 113 -38.21 -23.38 11.37
CA ASP A 113 -37.90 -22.55 12.55
C ASP A 113 -36.48 -22.79 13.06
N VAL A 114 -35.57 -21.96 12.53
CA VAL A 114 -34.15 -21.99 12.90
C VAL A 114 -33.93 -21.76 14.41
N ASN A 115 -34.78 -20.99 15.08
CA ASN A 115 -34.61 -20.70 16.51
C ASN A 115 -35.02 -21.89 17.37
N ALA A 116 -36.08 -22.60 17.01
CA ALA A 116 -36.50 -23.81 17.71
C ALA A 116 -35.46 -24.92 17.52
N ASP A 117 -35.00 -25.15 16.28
CA ASP A 117 -33.97 -26.13 15.95
C ASP A 117 -32.64 -25.81 16.65
N ALA A 118 -32.26 -24.53 16.68
CA ALA A 118 -31.04 -24.07 17.39
C ALA A 118 -31.05 -24.45 18.86
N LYS A 119 -32.17 -24.27 19.56
CA LYS A 119 -32.29 -24.66 20.98
C LYS A 119 -32.10 -26.16 21.17
N GLN A 120 -32.71 -26.97 20.33
CA GLN A 120 -32.58 -28.43 20.40
C GLN A 120 -31.14 -28.87 20.09
N ILE A 121 -30.51 -28.30 19.04
CA ILE A 121 -29.14 -28.65 18.67
C ILE A 121 -28.14 -28.15 19.73
N LEU A 122 -28.35 -26.97 20.35
CA LEU A 122 -27.53 -26.49 21.45
C LEU A 122 -27.49 -27.47 22.63
N SER A 123 -28.65 -28.06 23.00
CA SER A 123 -28.68 -29.04 24.09
C SER A 123 -27.90 -30.30 23.75
N ARG A 124 -27.94 -30.76 22.50
CA ARG A 124 -27.18 -31.92 22.01
C ARG A 124 -25.68 -31.62 21.95
N LEU A 125 -25.29 -30.45 21.47
CA LEU A 125 -23.90 -30.00 21.45
C LEU A 125 -23.29 -29.89 22.86
N ARG A 126 -24.08 -29.36 23.83
CA ARG A 126 -23.66 -29.29 25.25
C ARG A 126 -23.57 -30.68 25.91
N ALA A 127 -24.35 -31.65 25.43
CA ALA A 127 -24.22 -33.05 25.84
C ALA A 127 -23.03 -33.78 25.18
N GLY A 128 -22.23 -33.09 24.34
CA GLY A 128 -21.00 -33.63 23.75
C GLY A 128 -21.20 -34.35 22.41
N GLU A 129 -22.37 -34.19 21.77
CA GLU A 129 -22.60 -34.81 20.47
C GLU A 129 -21.72 -34.12 19.37
N ASN A 130 -21.35 -34.92 18.36
CA ASN A 130 -20.47 -34.43 17.31
C ASN A 130 -21.10 -33.28 16.49
N PRO A 131 -20.53 -32.08 16.51
CA PRO A 131 -21.06 -30.92 15.76
C PRO A 131 -21.25 -31.16 14.27
N LEU A 132 -20.38 -31.98 13.65
CA LEU A 132 -20.43 -32.26 12.22
C LEU A 132 -21.69 -33.05 11.79
N SER A 133 -22.38 -33.69 12.74
CA SER A 133 -23.61 -34.46 12.47
C SER A 133 -24.88 -33.67 12.70
N LEU A 134 -24.79 -32.42 13.21
CA LEU A 134 -25.95 -31.68 13.73
C LEU A 134 -26.40 -30.49 12.87
N GLY A 135 -25.53 -29.99 12.00
CA GLY A 135 -25.80 -28.84 11.15
C GLY A 135 -26.16 -29.19 9.71
N ASP A 136 -26.47 -28.16 8.98
CA ASP A 136 -26.67 -28.23 7.54
C ASP A 136 -25.35 -28.02 6.81
N ARG A 137 -25.27 -28.46 5.54
CA ARG A 137 -24.06 -28.30 4.74
C ARG A 137 -23.92 -26.86 4.24
N ILE A 138 -22.73 -26.32 4.34
CA ILE A 138 -22.34 -25.02 3.79
C ILE A 138 -20.90 -25.07 3.28
N MET A 139 -20.52 -24.18 2.36
CA MET A 139 -19.13 -24.07 1.87
C MET A 139 -18.17 -23.37 2.85
N LEU A 140 -18.68 -22.86 3.98
CA LEU A 140 -17.84 -22.31 5.05
C LEU A 140 -17.21 -23.42 5.88
N LYS A 141 -16.01 -23.15 6.40
CA LYS A 141 -15.34 -24.09 7.33
C LYS A 141 -16.13 -24.18 8.64
N ASP A 142 -16.08 -25.34 9.26
CA ASP A 142 -16.63 -25.60 10.59
C ASP A 142 -15.70 -25.12 11.74
N THR A 143 -14.42 -24.89 11.45
CA THR A 143 -13.41 -24.44 12.43
C THR A 143 -12.55 -23.30 11.85
N TYR A 144 -12.36 -22.28 12.68
CA TYR A 144 -11.53 -21.12 12.40
C TYR A 144 -10.50 -20.97 13.51
N ILE A 145 -9.22 -20.81 13.14
CA ILE A 145 -8.11 -20.67 14.09
C ILE A 145 -7.57 -19.24 13.95
N LEU A 146 -7.57 -18.48 15.06
CA LEU A 146 -7.04 -17.12 15.16
C LEU A 146 -7.52 -16.20 14.01
N ALA A 147 -8.81 -16.29 13.70
CA ALA A 147 -9.41 -15.43 12.71
C ALA A 147 -9.49 -13.99 13.23
N SER A 148 -9.05 -13.04 12.42
CA SER A 148 -9.19 -11.61 12.72
C SER A 148 -10.64 -11.15 12.56
N ARG A 149 -10.97 -9.98 13.15
CA ARG A 149 -12.28 -9.35 12.94
C ARG A 149 -12.60 -9.19 11.45
N ASP A 150 -11.62 -8.74 10.66
CA ASP A 150 -11.82 -8.49 9.23
C ASP A 150 -12.03 -9.78 8.45
N ASP A 151 -11.37 -10.88 8.82
CA ASP A 151 -11.60 -12.17 8.21
C ASP A 151 -13.01 -12.69 8.47
N ILE A 152 -13.49 -12.52 9.70
CA ILE A 152 -14.84 -12.91 10.11
C ILE A 152 -15.88 -12.04 9.39
N LYS A 153 -15.67 -10.72 9.38
CA LYS A 153 -16.53 -9.75 8.69
C LYS A 153 -16.67 -10.07 7.19
N ARG A 154 -15.55 -10.35 6.52
CA ARG A 154 -15.58 -10.70 5.08
C ARG A 154 -16.35 -11.98 4.78
N ARG A 155 -16.36 -12.94 5.72
CA ARG A 155 -16.99 -14.25 5.51
C ARG A 155 -18.43 -14.30 5.99
N PHE A 156 -18.74 -13.71 7.13
CA PHE A 156 -20.01 -13.83 7.83
C PHE A 156 -20.83 -12.52 7.89
N GLY A 157 -20.22 -11.40 7.56
CA GLY A 157 -20.80 -10.06 7.68
C GLY A 157 -20.48 -9.36 8.99
N GLU A 158 -20.64 -8.03 9.01
CA GLU A 158 -20.32 -7.18 10.17
C GLU A 158 -21.10 -7.53 11.43
N GLY A 159 -22.43 -7.75 11.29
CA GLY A 159 -23.28 -8.07 12.45
C GLY A 159 -22.90 -9.37 13.14
N PHE A 160 -22.48 -10.39 12.39
CA PHE A 160 -21.96 -11.63 12.96
C PHE A 160 -20.64 -11.40 13.67
N ALA A 161 -19.70 -10.67 13.05
CA ALA A 161 -18.39 -10.37 13.62
C ALA A 161 -18.53 -9.60 14.95
N GLN A 162 -19.42 -8.62 15.02
CA GLN A 162 -19.67 -7.86 16.24
C GLN A 162 -20.19 -8.75 17.36
N GLN A 163 -21.20 -9.59 17.09
CA GLN A 163 -21.76 -10.49 18.08
C GLN A 163 -20.72 -11.52 18.54
N LEU A 164 -20.00 -12.16 17.62
CA LEU A 164 -19.00 -13.17 17.93
C LEU A 164 -17.93 -12.67 18.89
N LEU A 165 -17.44 -11.45 18.68
CA LEU A 165 -16.36 -10.86 19.47
C LEU A 165 -16.79 -10.41 20.88
N THR A 166 -18.09 -10.42 21.20
CA THR A 166 -18.60 -10.17 22.55
C THR A 166 -18.79 -11.43 23.38
N LEU A 167 -18.67 -12.61 22.76
CA LEU A 167 -18.90 -13.88 23.45
C LEU A 167 -17.66 -14.31 24.25
N ALA A 168 -17.92 -15.02 25.36
CA ALA A 168 -16.87 -15.67 26.14
C ALA A 168 -16.56 -17.08 25.59
N PRO A 169 -15.32 -17.56 25.78
CA PRO A 169 -14.98 -18.95 25.48
C PRO A 169 -15.70 -19.97 26.39
N GLY A 170 -15.91 -21.16 25.89
CA GLY A 170 -16.31 -22.31 26.73
C GLY A 170 -17.57 -23.02 26.27
N ASP A 171 -18.67 -22.30 25.98
CA ASP A 171 -19.95 -22.91 25.67
C ASP A 171 -20.40 -22.69 24.22
N TRP A 172 -21.24 -23.61 23.72
CA TRP A 172 -21.96 -23.39 22.48
C TRP A 172 -23.07 -22.36 22.68
N ILE A 173 -23.05 -21.33 21.85
CA ILE A 173 -23.96 -20.17 21.89
C ILE A 173 -24.55 -19.92 20.51
N GLY A 174 -25.73 -19.30 20.47
CA GLY A 174 -26.38 -18.90 19.23
C GLY A 174 -27.90 -19.06 19.27
N PRO A 175 -28.57 -18.95 18.14
CA PRO A 175 -27.99 -18.73 16.81
C PRO A 175 -27.53 -17.29 16.57
N LEU A 176 -26.32 -17.09 16.07
CA LEU A 176 -25.83 -15.84 15.51
C LEU A 176 -26.25 -15.77 14.04
N LYS A 177 -26.70 -14.60 13.61
CA LYS A 177 -27.13 -14.42 12.22
C LYS A 177 -25.99 -13.94 11.31
N SER A 178 -25.87 -14.56 10.15
CA SER A 178 -25.03 -14.11 9.04
C SER A 178 -25.86 -13.91 7.77
N GLY A 179 -25.22 -13.52 6.68
CA GLY A 179 -25.85 -13.47 5.36
C GLY A 179 -26.28 -14.84 4.82
N PHE A 180 -25.83 -15.94 5.41
CA PHE A 180 -26.14 -17.32 4.99
C PHE A 180 -27.27 -17.95 5.81
N GLY A 181 -27.51 -17.48 7.04
CA GLY A 181 -28.48 -18.07 7.95
C GLY A 181 -28.03 -17.99 9.41
N GLY A 182 -28.44 -18.98 10.23
CA GLY A 182 -28.09 -19.08 11.64
C GLY A 182 -26.82 -19.91 11.88
N HIS A 183 -26.05 -19.55 12.90
CA HIS A 183 -24.84 -20.27 13.29
C HIS A 183 -24.83 -20.47 14.80
N LEU A 184 -24.61 -21.69 15.23
CA LEU A 184 -24.24 -21.99 16.61
C LEU A 184 -22.70 -21.95 16.68
N VAL A 185 -22.15 -21.25 17.65
CA VAL A 185 -20.70 -21.04 17.73
C VAL A 185 -20.16 -21.47 19.09
N LEU A 186 -18.95 -22.00 19.10
CA LEU A 186 -18.15 -22.30 20.28
C LEU A 186 -16.82 -21.58 20.15
N ILE A 187 -16.59 -20.59 20.99
CA ILE A 187 -15.28 -19.94 21.06
C ILE A 187 -14.33 -20.83 21.85
N THR A 188 -13.20 -21.16 21.24
CA THR A 188 -12.17 -22.00 21.84
C THR A 188 -10.98 -21.20 22.36
N GLU A 189 -10.68 -20.04 21.74
CA GLU A 189 -9.58 -19.18 22.15
C GLU A 189 -9.87 -17.74 21.76
N ILE A 190 -9.51 -16.80 22.63
CA ILE A 190 -9.48 -15.36 22.31
C ILE A 190 -8.08 -14.85 22.57
N ARG A 191 -7.46 -14.26 21.56
CA ARG A 191 -6.24 -13.46 21.72
C ARG A 191 -6.60 -11.98 21.66
N PRO A 192 -6.47 -11.26 22.79
CA PRO A 192 -6.75 -9.83 22.79
C PRO A 192 -5.77 -9.08 21.87
N GLY A 193 -6.26 -8.05 21.22
CA GLY A 193 -5.40 -7.12 20.49
C GLY A 193 -4.47 -6.40 21.47
N ARG A 194 -3.25 -6.12 20.99
CA ARG A 194 -2.24 -5.41 21.81
C ARG A 194 -1.37 -4.51 20.95
N MET A 195 -0.76 -3.55 21.60
CA MET A 195 0.35 -2.81 21.02
C MET A 195 1.63 -3.66 21.20
N PRO A 196 2.32 -4.06 20.11
CA PRO A 196 3.58 -4.80 20.23
C PRO A 196 4.68 -3.85 20.71
N PRO A 197 5.74 -4.34 21.38
CA PRO A 197 6.94 -3.55 21.60
C PRO A 197 7.66 -3.32 20.26
N LEU A 198 8.45 -2.22 20.19
CA LEU A 198 9.20 -1.89 18.96
C LEU A 198 10.06 -3.07 18.47
N SER A 199 10.70 -3.80 19.39
CA SER A 199 11.55 -4.94 19.06
C SER A 199 10.87 -6.04 18.24
N GLU A 200 9.56 -6.18 18.36
CA GLU A 200 8.78 -7.19 17.63
C GLU A 200 8.41 -6.72 16.20
N VAL A 201 8.34 -5.42 15.97
CA VAL A 201 7.84 -4.84 14.71
C VAL A 201 8.81 -3.83 14.10
N LYS A 202 10.07 -3.77 14.58
CA LYS A 202 11.06 -2.77 14.23
C LYS A 202 11.25 -2.63 12.72
N GLU A 203 11.40 -3.74 12.00
CA GLU A 203 11.58 -3.70 10.54
C GLU A 203 10.35 -3.14 9.81
N LYS A 204 9.16 -3.48 10.30
CA LYS A 204 7.92 -2.93 9.75
C LYS A 204 7.81 -1.43 10.03
N VAL A 205 8.10 -1.00 11.25
CA VAL A 205 8.07 0.42 11.63
C VAL A 205 9.09 1.21 10.82
N LYS A 206 10.32 0.70 10.68
CA LYS A 206 11.38 1.31 9.87
C LYS A 206 10.98 1.46 8.40
N SER A 207 10.39 0.42 7.82
CA SER A 207 9.91 0.45 6.43
C SER A 207 8.84 1.52 6.22
N GLU A 208 7.84 1.59 7.11
CA GLU A 208 6.77 2.59 7.03
C GLU A 208 7.28 4.01 7.31
N TRP A 209 8.19 4.16 8.24
CA TRP A 209 8.86 5.44 8.53
C TRP A 209 9.63 5.96 7.31
N LEU A 210 10.45 5.10 6.67
CA LEU A 210 11.19 5.44 5.45
C LEU A 210 10.24 5.82 4.32
N HIS A 211 9.14 5.09 4.17
CA HIS A 211 8.13 5.39 3.15
C HIS A 211 7.50 6.77 3.38
N SER A 212 7.09 7.06 4.61
CA SER A 212 6.52 8.36 5.00
C SER A 212 7.53 9.49 4.79
N ARG A 213 8.78 9.28 5.23
CA ARG A 213 9.83 10.28 5.11
C ARG A 213 10.22 10.56 3.66
N THR A 214 10.22 9.52 2.82
CA THR A 214 10.43 9.67 1.37
C THR A 214 9.32 10.51 0.73
N ALA A 215 8.08 10.28 1.11
CA ALA A 215 6.95 11.06 0.61
C ALA A 215 7.04 12.53 1.03
N GLU A 216 7.40 12.80 2.29
CA GLU A 216 7.62 14.15 2.82
C GLU A 216 8.75 14.86 2.06
N LEU A 217 9.91 14.20 1.89
CA LEU A 217 11.05 14.76 1.16
C LEU A 217 10.70 15.12 -0.27
N LYS A 218 9.94 14.27 -0.96
CA LYS A 218 9.45 14.56 -2.32
C LYS A 218 8.54 15.78 -2.35
N GLN A 219 7.64 15.88 -1.39
CA GLN A 219 6.70 16.99 -1.29
C GLN A 219 7.39 18.30 -0.94
N ASP A 220 8.32 18.29 0.02
CA ASP A 220 9.10 19.45 0.42
C ASP A 220 10.03 19.91 -0.72
N THR A 221 10.68 18.97 -1.40
CA THR A 221 11.50 19.28 -2.58
C THR A 221 10.66 19.90 -3.68
N PHE A 222 9.49 19.34 -3.97
CA PHE A 222 8.58 19.93 -4.97
C PHE A 222 8.18 21.35 -4.58
N ARG A 223 7.84 21.59 -3.31
CA ARG A 223 7.47 22.93 -2.82
C ARG A 223 8.61 23.94 -3.00
N LYS A 224 9.83 23.55 -2.61
CA LYS A 224 11.04 24.38 -2.80
C LYS A 224 11.36 24.64 -4.27
N LEU A 225 11.19 23.64 -5.14
CA LEU A 225 11.38 23.82 -6.57
C LEU A 225 10.31 24.74 -7.16
N LEU A 226 9.07 24.64 -6.70
CA LEU A 226 7.96 25.47 -7.17
C LEU A 226 8.19 26.97 -6.91
N GLU A 227 8.92 27.32 -5.84
CA GLU A 227 9.31 28.70 -5.52
C GLU A 227 10.15 29.36 -6.62
N ASN A 228 10.79 28.58 -7.50
CA ASN A 228 11.58 29.09 -8.62
C ASN A 228 10.76 29.30 -9.91
N TYR A 229 9.44 29.06 -9.86
CA TYR A 229 8.58 29.14 -11.05
C TYR A 229 7.38 30.05 -10.79
N GLU A 230 7.07 30.88 -11.75
CA GLU A 230 5.79 31.57 -11.83
C GLU A 230 4.77 30.65 -12.51
N VAL A 231 3.68 30.32 -11.81
CA VAL A 231 2.64 29.44 -12.32
C VAL A 231 1.46 30.29 -12.78
N VAL A 232 1.26 30.39 -14.10
CA VAL A 232 0.10 31.05 -14.68
C VAL A 232 -0.84 30.00 -15.27
N ILE A 233 -2.05 29.91 -14.72
CA ILE A 233 -3.11 29.03 -15.22
C ILE A 233 -4.06 29.89 -16.07
N GLN A 234 -4.08 29.65 -17.37
CA GLN A 234 -5.06 30.27 -18.26
C GLN A 234 -6.31 29.40 -18.30
N GLU A 235 -7.43 29.93 -17.80
CA GLU A 235 -8.72 29.25 -17.88
C GLU A 235 -9.22 29.24 -19.34
N SER A 236 -9.45 28.06 -19.89
CA SER A 236 -10.17 27.97 -21.16
C SER A 236 -11.66 28.11 -20.92
N LYS A 237 -12.33 28.96 -21.71
CA LYS A 237 -13.78 29.22 -21.60
C LYS A 237 -14.66 27.97 -21.72
N GLU A 238 -14.14 26.90 -22.31
CA GLU A 238 -14.84 25.60 -22.46
C GLU A 238 -14.96 24.79 -21.17
N PHE A 239 -14.13 25.06 -20.15
CA PHE A 239 -14.19 24.37 -18.84
C PHE A 239 -15.04 25.15 -17.81
N SER A 240 -15.37 26.39 -18.03
CA SER A 240 -16.17 27.25 -17.14
C SER A 240 -17.61 26.73 -16.95
N ASP A 241 -18.21 26.15 -18.00
CA ASP A 241 -19.60 25.69 -17.97
C ASP A 241 -19.79 24.28 -17.33
N ALA A 242 -18.71 23.47 -17.28
CA ALA A 242 -18.76 22.14 -16.67
C ALA A 242 -18.34 22.11 -15.20
N ALA A 243 -17.66 23.15 -14.71
CA ALA A 243 -17.01 23.17 -13.39
C ALA A 243 -17.75 23.97 -12.33
N SER A 244 -18.97 24.45 -12.60
CA SER A 244 -19.74 25.30 -11.66
C SER A 244 -20.21 24.57 -10.39
N SER A 245 -19.82 23.34 -10.14
CA SER A 245 -20.31 22.61 -8.97
C SER A 245 -19.28 22.13 -7.94
N ASN A 246 -17.96 22.08 -8.19
CA ASN A 246 -17.03 21.57 -7.14
C ASN A 246 -15.53 21.85 -7.42
N LEU A 247 -15.08 23.07 -7.63
CA LEU A 247 -13.65 23.36 -7.57
C LEU A 247 -13.33 24.33 -6.44
N VAL A 248 -12.57 23.80 -5.45
CA VAL A 248 -11.88 24.63 -4.46
C VAL A 248 -10.75 25.36 -5.19
N PRO A 249 -10.66 26.70 -5.16
CA PRO A 249 -9.57 27.42 -5.79
C PRO A 249 -8.25 27.09 -5.11
N ILE A 250 -7.32 26.45 -5.83
CA ILE A 250 -5.95 26.27 -5.39
C ILE A 250 -5.22 27.58 -5.63
N SER A 251 -5.12 28.42 -4.59
CA SER A 251 -4.35 29.66 -4.64
C SER A 251 -2.88 29.34 -4.32
N TYR A 252 -2.02 29.42 -5.33
CA TYR A 252 -0.57 29.50 -5.13
C TYR A 252 -0.16 30.99 -5.23
N ALA A 253 -0.48 31.78 -4.21
CA ALA A 253 -0.01 33.14 -4.10
C ALA A 253 1.32 33.13 -3.35
N ASN A 254 2.44 33.31 -4.07
CA ASN A 254 3.66 33.82 -3.46
C ASN A 254 3.68 35.35 -3.69
N ALA A 255 3.31 36.09 -2.66
CA ALA A 255 3.67 37.49 -2.54
C ALA A 255 5.16 37.55 -2.15
N ASP A 256 5.89 38.50 -2.79
CA ASP A 256 7.24 38.92 -2.53
C ASP A 256 8.41 38.18 -3.23
N VAL A 257 8.49 38.37 -4.55
CA VAL A 257 9.79 38.37 -5.25
C VAL A 257 9.96 39.77 -5.89
N PRO A 258 11.00 40.54 -5.52
CA PRO A 258 11.26 41.85 -6.19
C PRO A 258 11.74 41.62 -7.63
N PRO A 259 11.45 42.54 -8.54
CA PRO A 259 11.78 42.40 -9.96
C PRO A 259 13.31 42.41 -10.17
N GLU A 260 13.80 41.39 -10.85
CA GLU A 260 15.18 41.34 -11.35
C GLU A 260 15.45 42.47 -12.31
N LYS A 261 16.55 43.17 -12.05
CA LYS A 261 17.05 44.27 -12.93
C LYS A 261 17.59 43.65 -14.21
N GLU A 262 17.08 44.07 -15.34
CA GLU A 262 17.63 43.78 -16.67
C GLU A 262 19.13 44.15 -16.75
N PRO A 263 19.96 43.29 -17.34
CA PRO A 263 21.36 43.64 -17.63
C PRO A 263 21.42 44.58 -18.83
N ARG A 264 22.17 45.65 -18.63
CA ARG A 264 22.54 46.60 -19.72
C ARG A 264 23.56 45.94 -20.65
#